data_a4c92ec6cd2735934a06b5f522b41cd6
#
_entry.id   a4c92ec6cd2735934a06b5f522b41cd6
#
_cell.length_a   1.000
_cell.length_b   1.000
_cell.length_c   1.000
_cell.angle_alpha   90.00
_cell.angle_beta   90.00
_cell.angle_gamma   90.00
#
_symmetry.space_group_name_H-M   'P 1'
#
loop_
_entity.id
_entity.type
_entity.pdbx_description
1 polymer ?
#
loop_
_entity_poly.entity_id
_entity_poly.type
_entity_poly.pdbx_seq_one_letter_code
_entity_poly.pdbx_strand_id
1 'polypeptide(L)'
;MIGVPVSMLDLATVGPGESFREALAASVTLAQEAERHGYTRVWYAEHHNMASIASSATAVLIAHVAAHTSCIRLGAGGVMLPNHAPLMVAEQYGTLAELHPGRIDLGLGRAPGTDPRTMRALRRDASAADTFPQDVLELQGYLRGESLIPGVDAFPGKGTDVPLFILGSSLFGATLAARLGLPYAFASHFAPAALDEACARYRAQFEPSEQLAEPYLVTAMNVIADDDAARAVRQQEEVLRARVALVLPPGTQVTEEQADEILASPHGDRLRQMMTHTAVGTGAQAAEQVTAFAERTGADEVIVSHPGLRAEDRLRSVRLLGEQLG
;
A
#
# COMPACT_ATOMS: atom_id res chain seq x y z
N MET A 1 11.93 -5.05 -20.36
CA MET A 1 10.49 -5.03 -19.95
C MET A 1 10.35 -5.85 -18.69
N ILE A 2 9.63 -5.35 -17.72
CA ILE A 2 9.30 -6.06 -16.48
C ILE A 2 8.28 -7.14 -16.81
N GLY A 3 8.57 -8.42 -16.48
CA GLY A 3 7.77 -9.58 -16.91
C GLY A 3 6.45 -9.77 -16.16
N VAL A 4 6.10 -8.90 -15.20
CA VAL A 4 4.88 -8.94 -14.39
C VAL A 4 4.22 -7.57 -14.34
N PRO A 5 2.90 -7.50 -14.07
CA PRO A 5 2.21 -6.24 -13.79
C PRO A 5 2.89 -5.45 -12.69
N VAL A 6 2.98 -4.13 -12.86
CA VAL A 6 3.49 -3.20 -11.85
C VAL A 6 2.38 -2.25 -11.43
N SER A 7 2.25 -2.07 -10.13
CA SER A 7 1.27 -1.21 -9.49
C SER A 7 1.94 -0.18 -8.59
N MET A 8 1.22 0.85 -8.16
CA MET A 8 1.75 1.90 -7.30
C MET A 8 1.03 1.93 -5.95
N LEU A 9 1.81 2.07 -4.87
CA LEU A 9 1.31 2.39 -3.54
C LEU A 9 1.64 3.85 -3.22
N ASP A 10 0.61 4.65 -3.01
CA ASP A 10 0.75 6.05 -2.60
C ASP A 10 0.29 6.26 -1.15
N LEU A 11 1.09 6.96 -0.39
CA LEU A 11 0.79 7.37 0.98
C LEU A 11 0.26 8.80 1.06
N ALA A 12 0.13 9.49 -0.07
CA ALA A 12 -0.10 10.94 -0.13
C ALA A 12 0.90 11.68 0.77
N THR A 13 2.18 11.38 0.57
CA THR A 13 3.27 11.88 1.42
C THR A 13 3.32 13.40 1.39
N VAL A 14 3.36 14.01 2.58
CA VAL A 14 3.53 15.46 2.78
C VAL A 14 5.02 15.73 2.92
N GLY A 15 5.62 16.32 1.90
CA GLY A 15 7.04 16.65 1.87
C GLY A 15 7.40 17.87 2.72
N PRO A 16 8.70 18.15 2.91
CA PRO A 16 9.16 19.34 3.61
C PRO A 16 8.59 20.63 2.98
N GLY A 17 7.84 21.39 3.78
CA GLY A 17 7.22 22.64 3.33
C GLY A 17 5.94 22.49 2.51
N GLU A 18 5.52 21.27 2.20
CA GLU A 18 4.25 21.00 1.51
C GLU A 18 3.06 21.09 2.48
N SER A 19 1.94 21.56 2.00
CA SER A 19 0.65 21.49 2.67
C SER A 19 -0.06 20.15 2.37
N PHE A 20 -1.02 19.76 3.20
CA PHE A 20 -1.89 18.61 2.90
C PHE A 20 -2.63 18.76 1.56
N ARG A 21 -3.02 19.98 1.19
CA ARG A 21 -3.66 20.28 -0.09
C ARG A 21 -2.75 19.93 -1.26
N GLU A 22 -1.48 20.32 -1.19
CA GLU A 22 -0.49 20.04 -2.25
C GLU A 22 -0.19 18.54 -2.33
N ALA A 23 -0.05 17.86 -1.20
CA ALA A 23 0.15 16.40 -1.17
C ALA A 23 -1.03 15.64 -1.80
N LEU A 24 -2.27 16.02 -1.49
CA LEU A 24 -3.47 15.42 -2.08
C LEU A 24 -3.60 15.72 -3.59
N ALA A 25 -3.23 16.93 -4.02
CA ALA A 25 -3.18 17.26 -5.44
C ALA A 25 -2.07 16.47 -6.18
N ALA A 26 -0.92 16.27 -5.53
CA ALA A 26 0.16 15.43 -6.06
C ALA A 26 -0.29 13.97 -6.25
N SER A 27 -1.11 13.41 -5.35
CA SER A 27 -1.67 12.05 -5.50
C SER A 27 -2.52 11.91 -6.77
N VAL A 28 -3.28 12.93 -7.14
CA VAL A 28 -4.02 12.94 -8.43
C VAL A 28 -3.04 12.90 -9.60
N THR A 29 -2.03 13.77 -9.57
CA THR A 29 -1.03 13.86 -10.65
C THR A 29 -0.23 12.55 -10.78
N LEU A 30 0.14 11.94 -9.66
CA LEU A 30 0.84 10.64 -9.64
C LEU A 30 -0.04 9.52 -10.23
N ALA A 31 -1.33 9.48 -9.91
CA ALA A 31 -2.25 8.49 -10.46
C ALA A 31 -2.45 8.66 -11.97
N GLN A 32 -2.55 9.90 -12.45
CA GLN A 32 -2.64 10.20 -13.89
C GLN A 32 -1.35 9.81 -14.62
N GLU A 33 -0.18 10.03 -14.01
CA GLU A 33 1.09 9.61 -14.58
C GLU A 33 1.20 8.07 -14.60
N ALA A 34 0.82 7.40 -13.54
CA ALA A 34 0.76 5.93 -13.49
C ALA A 34 -0.19 5.37 -14.57
N GLU A 35 -1.36 5.99 -14.75
CA GLU A 35 -2.32 5.62 -15.81
C GLU A 35 -1.73 5.75 -17.21
N ARG A 36 -1.05 6.87 -17.49
CA ARG A 36 -0.41 7.12 -18.81
C ARG A 36 0.68 6.11 -19.15
N HIS A 37 1.35 5.58 -18.14
CA HIS A 37 2.47 4.65 -18.30
C HIS A 37 2.10 3.18 -18.08
N GLY A 38 0.81 2.85 -17.99
CA GLY A 38 0.37 1.46 -17.97
C GLY A 38 0.57 0.73 -16.64
N TYR A 39 0.68 1.45 -15.52
CA TYR A 39 0.56 0.81 -14.20
C TYR A 39 -0.82 0.17 -14.07
N THR A 40 -0.87 -1.00 -13.44
CA THR A 40 -2.10 -1.77 -13.32
C THR A 40 -3.10 -1.12 -12.37
N ARG A 41 -2.60 -0.63 -11.22
CA ARG A 41 -3.43 0.02 -10.18
C ARG A 41 -2.65 1.01 -9.35
N VAL A 42 -3.39 1.89 -8.67
CA VAL A 42 -2.87 2.74 -7.59
C VAL A 42 -3.65 2.44 -6.32
N TRP A 43 -2.93 2.08 -5.25
CA TRP A 43 -3.51 1.89 -3.94
C TRP A 43 -3.07 2.98 -2.97
N TYR A 44 -3.95 3.34 -2.06
CA TYR A 44 -3.72 4.33 -1.01
C TYR A 44 -3.64 3.64 0.36
N ALA A 45 -2.55 3.86 1.09
CA ALA A 45 -2.38 3.31 2.43
C ALA A 45 -3.18 4.13 3.47
N GLU A 46 -3.80 3.47 4.45
CA GLU A 46 -4.46 4.15 5.57
C GLU A 46 -3.49 4.33 6.74
N HIS A 47 -3.26 5.60 7.12
CA HIS A 47 -2.52 5.94 8.34
C HIS A 47 -3.21 7.08 9.08
N HIS A 48 -3.22 7.00 10.41
CA HIS A 48 -3.84 8.02 11.26
C HIS A 48 -2.80 8.73 12.11
N ASN A 49 -3.06 10.02 12.41
CA ASN A 49 -2.23 10.84 13.29
C ASN A 49 -0.75 10.97 12.85
N MET A 50 -0.50 11.00 11.54
CA MET A 50 0.82 11.17 10.96
C MET A 50 0.86 12.44 10.12
N ALA A 51 1.63 13.44 10.57
CA ALA A 51 1.73 14.74 9.90
C ALA A 51 2.40 14.66 8.50
N SER A 52 3.15 13.60 8.23
CA SER A 52 3.84 13.35 6.96
C SER A 52 3.00 12.56 5.94
N ILE A 53 1.75 12.19 6.28
CA ILE A 53 0.88 11.36 5.43
C ILE A 53 -0.52 11.96 5.40
N ALA A 54 -1.03 12.27 4.22
CA ALA A 54 -2.38 12.80 4.03
C ALA A 54 -3.44 11.70 3.79
N SER A 55 -3.03 10.46 3.54
CA SER A 55 -3.90 9.33 3.24
C SER A 55 -4.44 8.66 4.52
N SER A 56 -5.41 9.29 5.17
CA SER A 56 -6.13 8.72 6.32
C SER A 56 -7.54 8.24 5.98
N ALA A 57 -8.24 8.95 5.09
CA ALA A 57 -9.59 8.63 4.64
C ALA A 57 -9.52 8.06 3.21
N THR A 58 -9.12 6.78 3.09
CA THR A 58 -8.82 6.15 1.79
C THR A 58 -9.99 6.23 0.81
N ALA A 59 -11.21 5.91 1.23
CA ALA A 59 -12.38 5.95 0.37
C ALA A 59 -12.65 7.36 -0.21
N VAL A 60 -12.42 8.42 0.58
CA VAL A 60 -12.59 9.81 0.12
C VAL A 60 -11.52 10.19 -0.90
N LEU A 61 -10.26 9.82 -0.64
CA LEU A 61 -9.16 10.08 -1.56
C LEU A 61 -9.33 9.30 -2.86
N ILE A 62 -9.72 8.02 -2.79
CA ILE A 62 -10.00 7.19 -3.96
C ILE A 62 -11.13 7.79 -4.81
N ALA A 63 -12.23 8.24 -4.20
CA ALA A 63 -13.31 8.91 -4.93
C ALA A 63 -12.82 10.15 -5.68
N HIS A 64 -11.98 10.95 -5.02
CA HIS A 64 -11.41 12.15 -5.63
C HIS A 64 -10.51 11.80 -6.82
N VAL A 65 -9.58 10.86 -6.65
CA VAL A 65 -8.65 10.45 -7.71
C VAL A 65 -9.37 9.76 -8.86
N ALA A 66 -10.38 8.92 -8.58
CA ALA A 66 -11.18 8.23 -9.58
C ALA A 66 -11.91 9.18 -10.52
N ALA A 67 -12.36 10.34 -10.00
CA ALA A 67 -12.97 11.39 -10.79
C ALA A 67 -11.98 12.12 -11.75
N HIS A 68 -10.67 11.94 -11.53
CA HIS A 68 -9.60 12.57 -12.31
C HIS A 68 -8.78 11.60 -13.16
N THR A 69 -9.14 10.31 -13.16
CA THR A 69 -8.53 9.24 -13.94
C THR A 69 -9.60 8.47 -14.72
N SER A 70 -9.23 7.71 -15.73
CA SER A 70 -10.19 7.12 -16.69
C SER A 70 -10.28 5.59 -16.62
N CYS A 71 -9.17 4.89 -16.52
CA CYS A 71 -9.11 3.42 -16.64
C CYS A 71 -8.29 2.72 -15.57
N ILE A 72 -7.31 3.38 -14.94
CA ILE A 72 -6.48 2.75 -13.92
C ILE A 72 -7.35 2.27 -12.75
N ARG A 73 -7.04 1.07 -12.23
CA ARG A 73 -7.69 0.57 -11.03
C ARG A 73 -7.22 1.33 -9.80
N LEU A 74 -8.13 1.56 -8.88
CA LEU A 74 -7.86 2.32 -7.64
C LEU A 74 -8.34 1.52 -6.44
N GLY A 75 -7.63 1.61 -5.33
CA GLY A 75 -8.02 0.88 -4.14
C GLY A 75 -7.31 1.31 -2.88
N ALA A 76 -7.58 0.64 -1.77
CA ALA A 76 -6.82 0.79 -0.54
C ALA A 76 -5.72 -0.27 -0.46
N GLY A 77 -4.55 0.17 -0.05
CA GLY A 77 -3.43 -0.71 0.20
C GLY A 77 -2.85 -0.55 1.63
N GLY A 78 -3.76 -0.70 2.63
CA GLY A 78 -5.14 -1.16 2.75
C GLY A 78 -5.97 -0.36 3.74
N VAL A 79 -7.27 -0.67 3.75
CA VAL A 79 -8.12 -0.30 4.87
C VAL A 79 -7.67 -1.08 6.11
N MET A 80 -7.41 -0.40 7.19
CA MET A 80 -7.10 -1.03 8.48
C MET A 80 -8.41 -1.47 9.14
N LEU A 81 -8.96 -2.61 8.69
CA LEU A 81 -10.32 -3.06 8.99
C LEU A 81 -10.67 -3.07 10.48
N PRO A 82 -9.74 -3.39 11.43
CA PRO A 82 -10.04 -3.28 12.86
C PRO A 82 -10.45 -1.88 13.35
N ASN A 83 -10.16 -0.83 12.58
CA ASN A 83 -10.58 0.54 12.90
C ASN A 83 -12.02 0.83 12.48
N HIS A 84 -12.63 -0.01 11.66
CA HIS A 84 -13.90 0.23 10.98
C HIS A 84 -14.95 -0.82 11.34
N ALA A 85 -16.22 -0.52 11.01
CA ALA A 85 -17.28 -1.51 10.95
C ALA A 85 -17.35 -2.08 9.52
N PRO A 86 -17.38 -3.42 9.32
CA PRO A 86 -17.43 -4.03 8.00
C PRO A 86 -18.55 -3.47 7.11
N LEU A 87 -19.74 -3.24 7.66
CA LEU A 87 -20.86 -2.64 6.94
C LEU A 87 -20.51 -1.28 6.32
N MET A 88 -19.88 -0.37 7.09
CA MET A 88 -19.51 0.96 6.58
C MET A 88 -18.47 0.87 5.46
N VAL A 89 -17.53 -0.06 5.57
CA VAL A 89 -16.52 -0.29 4.51
C VAL A 89 -17.19 -0.83 3.25
N ALA A 90 -18.14 -1.78 3.39
CA ALA A 90 -18.91 -2.31 2.27
C ALA A 90 -19.72 -1.22 1.57
N GLU A 91 -20.39 -0.33 2.32
CA GLU A 91 -21.13 0.80 1.77
C GLU A 91 -20.22 1.80 1.04
N GLN A 92 -19.06 2.14 1.61
CA GLN A 92 -18.09 3.07 1.01
C GLN A 92 -17.50 2.52 -0.29
N TYR A 93 -17.00 1.29 -0.27
CA TYR A 93 -16.36 0.69 -1.45
C TYR A 93 -17.37 0.20 -2.48
N GLY A 94 -18.56 -0.20 -2.04
CA GLY A 94 -19.68 -0.44 -2.93
C GLY A 94 -20.13 0.83 -3.67
N THR A 95 -20.21 1.96 -2.95
CA THR A 95 -20.48 3.26 -3.59
C THR A 95 -19.41 3.62 -4.63
N LEU A 96 -18.13 3.40 -4.31
CA LEU A 96 -17.04 3.61 -5.25
C LEU A 96 -17.15 2.70 -6.48
N ALA A 97 -17.53 1.44 -6.29
CA ALA A 97 -17.69 0.48 -7.39
C ALA A 97 -18.86 0.83 -8.30
N GLU A 98 -19.96 1.32 -7.76
CA GLU A 98 -21.11 1.81 -8.55
C GLU A 98 -20.76 3.08 -9.34
N LEU A 99 -19.98 4.00 -8.74
CA LEU A 99 -19.52 5.22 -9.42
C LEU A 99 -18.46 4.94 -10.49
N HIS A 100 -17.62 3.91 -10.28
CA HIS A 100 -16.47 3.58 -11.14
C HIS A 100 -16.40 2.08 -11.41
N PRO A 101 -17.35 1.51 -12.20
CA PRO A 101 -17.46 0.07 -12.43
C PRO A 101 -16.17 -0.57 -12.93
N GLY A 102 -15.78 -1.69 -12.32
CA GLY A 102 -14.62 -2.48 -12.70
C GLY A 102 -13.25 -1.90 -12.30
N ARG A 103 -13.22 -0.73 -11.63
CA ARG A 103 -11.97 -0.03 -11.30
C ARG A 103 -11.58 -0.08 -9.83
N ILE A 104 -12.40 -0.60 -8.94
CA ILE A 104 -12.19 -0.51 -7.50
C ILE A 104 -11.66 -1.83 -6.94
N ASP A 105 -10.62 -1.74 -6.09
CA ASP A 105 -10.06 -2.81 -5.29
C ASP A 105 -10.19 -2.50 -3.80
N LEU A 106 -10.26 -3.51 -2.96
CA LEU A 106 -10.30 -3.34 -1.51
C LEU A 106 -9.24 -4.21 -0.82
N GLY A 107 -8.10 -3.61 -0.52
CA GLY A 107 -7.08 -4.24 0.29
C GLY A 107 -7.36 -4.05 1.78
N LEU A 108 -7.20 -5.11 2.57
CA LEU A 108 -7.55 -5.19 3.98
C LEU A 108 -6.32 -5.51 4.84
N GLY A 109 -6.02 -4.64 5.82
CA GLY A 109 -4.95 -4.81 6.79
C GLY A 109 -5.47 -5.10 8.19
N ARG A 110 -4.75 -5.96 8.95
CA ARG A 110 -5.06 -6.26 10.34
C ARG A 110 -4.46 -5.27 11.33
N ALA A 111 -3.34 -4.66 10.98
CA ALA A 111 -2.67 -3.71 11.86
C ALA A 111 -3.52 -2.43 12.02
N PRO A 112 -3.48 -1.74 13.19
CA PRO A 112 -4.28 -0.53 13.38
C PRO A 112 -3.75 0.68 12.57
N GLY A 113 -2.56 0.61 11.99
CA GLY A 113 -1.96 1.71 11.21
C GLY A 113 -1.71 2.99 12.01
N THR A 114 -1.63 2.88 13.35
CA THR A 114 -1.51 4.03 14.25
C THR A 114 -1.04 3.64 15.65
N ASP A 115 -0.87 4.66 16.52
CA ASP A 115 -0.46 4.52 17.91
C ASP A 115 -1.65 4.24 18.87
N PRO A 116 -1.38 3.77 20.12
CA PRO A 116 -2.46 3.44 21.07
C PRO A 116 -3.33 4.65 21.51
N ARG A 117 -2.84 5.90 21.42
CA ARG A 117 -3.65 7.08 21.76
C ARG A 117 -4.66 7.35 20.65
N THR A 118 -4.23 7.22 19.42
CA THR A 118 -5.09 7.35 18.24
C THR A 118 -6.13 6.22 18.19
N MET A 119 -5.74 4.97 18.53
CA MET A 119 -6.71 3.87 18.66
C MET A 119 -7.84 4.21 19.66
N ARG A 120 -7.51 4.79 20.81
CA ARG A 120 -8.53 5.26 21.77
C ARG A 120 -9.43 6.36 21.21
N ALA A 121 -8.87 7.28 20.40
CA ALA A 121 -9.67 8.31 19.72
C ALA A 121 -10.63 7.70 18.69
N LEU A 122 -10.22 6.61 18.03
CA LEU A 122 -11.05 5.81 17.13
C LEU A 122 -12.04 4.89 17.90
N ARG A 123 -12.01 4.92 19.25
CA ARG A 123 -12.81 4.05 20.13
C ARG A 123 -12.55 2.56 19.89
N ARG A 124 -11.30 2.22 19.61
CA ARG A 124 -10.79 0.86 19.40
C ARG A 124 -9.69 0.54 20.41
N ASP A 125 -9.48 -0.73 20.63
CA ASP A 125 -8.40 -1.28 21.45
C ASP A 125 -7.68 -2.42 20.71
N ALA A 126 -6.69 -3.04 21.37
CA ALA A 126 -5.87 -4.08 20.75
C ALA A 126 -6.68 -5.34 20.36
N SER A 127 -7.81 -5.60 21.02
CA SER A 127 -8.67 -6.78 20.75
C SER A 127 -9.44 -6.65 19.43
N ALA A 128 -9.58 -5.45 18.90
CA ALA A 128 -10.23 -5.22 17.59
C ALA A 128 -9.54 -5.98 16.44
N ALA A 129 -8.26 -6.34 16.58
CA ALA A 129 -7.54 -7.15 15.60
C ALA A 129 -7.84 -8.66 15.69
N ASP A 130 -8.48 -9.12 16.77
CA ASP A 130 -8.76 -10.54 16.99
C ASP A 130 -9.93 -11.02 16.13
N THR A 131 -10.87 -10.13 15.79
CA THR A 131 -12.03 -10.42 14.93
C THR A 131 -11.74 -10.27 13.44
N PHE A 132 -10.53 -9.85 13.06
CA PHE A 132 -10.18 -9.55 11.66
C PHE A 132 -10.59 -10.64 10.65
N PRO A 133 -10.40 -11.95 10.89
CA PRO A 133 -10.84 -12.96 9.93
C PRO A 133 -12.36 -12.99 9.75
N GLN A 134 -13.13 -12.80 10.83
CA GLN A 134 -14.59 -12.76 10.82
C GLN A 134 -15.08 -11.48 10.13
N ASP A 135 -14.43 -10.34 10.39
CA ASP A 135 -14.75 -9.06 9.78
C ASP A 135 -14.53 -9.08 8.27
N VAL A 136 -13.49 -9.80 7.78
CA VAL A 136 -13.25 -10.04 6.35
C VAL A 136 -14.39 -10.84 5.73
N LEU A 137 -14.84 -11.92 6.38
CA LEU A 137 -15.95 -12.75 5.88
C LEU A 137 -17.27 -11.97 5.89
N GLU A 138 -17.53 -11.18 6.93
CA GLU A 138 -18.72 -10.32 7.00
C GLU A 138 -18.73 -9.29 5.87
N LEU A 139 -17.60 -8.61 5.64
CA LEU A 139 -17.44 -7.65 4.56
C LEU A 139 -17.64 -8.29 3.19
N GLN A 140 -17.06 -9.47 2.96
CA GLN A 140 -17.23 -10.24 1.73
C GLN A 140 -18.71 -10.59 1.52
N GLY A 141 -19.40 -11.05 2.56
CA GLY A 141 -20.84 -11.35 2.52
C GLY A 141 -21.68 -10.14 2.13
N TYR A 142 -21.38 -8.96 2.68
CA TYR A 142 -22.09 -7.73 2.28
C TYR A 142 -21.90 -7.40 0.80
N LEU A 143 -20.68 -7.45 0.29
CA LEU A 143 -20.35 -7.10 -1.10
C LEU A 143 -20.90 -8.11 -2.11
N ARG A 144 -20.99 -9.39 -1.75
CA ARG A 144 -21.61 -10.45 -2.57
C ARG A 144 -23.13 -10.46 -2.51
N GLY A 145 -23.72 -9.81 -1.51
CA GLY A 145 -25.15 -9.87 -1.25
C GLY A 145 -25.60 -11.08 -0.44
N GLU A 146 -24.67 -11.72 0.24
CA GLU A 146 -24.80 -12.90 1.12
C GLU A 146 -24.50 -12.52 2.57
N SER A 147 -25.19 -11.49 3.06
CA SER A 147 -24.95 -10.95 4.40
C SER A 147 -24.99 -12.01 5.50
N LEU A 148 -23.97 -12.02 6.37
CA LEU A 148 -23.95 -12.89 7.55
C LEU A 148 -24.83 -12.37 8.69
N ILE A 149 -25.32 -11.12 8.60
CA ILE A 149 -26.18 -10.49 9.60
C ILE A 149 -27.62 -10.47 9.07
N PRO A 150 -28.55 -11.27 9.63
CA PRO A 150 -29.91 -11.35 9.14
C PRO A 150 -30.63 -9.99 9.09
N GLY A 151 -31.16 -9.64 7.92
CA GLY A 151 -31.91 -8.39 7.72
C GLY A 151 -31.06 -7.14 7.57
N VAL A 152 -29.73 -7.26 7.45
CA VAL A 152 -28.81 -6.15 7.20
C VAL A 152 -28.09 -6.36 5.88
N ASP A 153 -28.27 -5.48 4.93
CA ASP A 153 -27.57 -5.45 3.65
C ASP A 153 -26.78 -4.14 3.51
N ALA A 154 -25.65 -4.18 2.83
CA ALA A 154 -24.84 -2.99 2.53
C ALA A 154 -25.30 -2.35 1.20
N PHE A 155 -26.08 -1.30 1.25
CA PHE A 155 -26.46 -0.55 0.04
C PHE A 155 -25.60 0.71 -0.14
N PRO A 156 -25.11 1.01 -1.39
CA PRO A 156 -25.36 0.31 -2.65
C PRO A 156 -24.42 -0.86 -2.94
N GLY A 157 -23.56 -1.28 -1.99
CA GLY A 157 -22.50 -2.26 -2.17
C GLY A 157 -22.95 -3.71 -2.43
N LYS A 158 -24.20 -4.04 -2.12
CA LYS A 158 -24.75 -5.39 -2.29
C LYS A 158 -24.69 -5.85 -3.75
N GLY A 159 -23.94 -6.95 -4.00
CA GLY A 159 -23.79 -7.52 -5.35
C GLY A 159 -22.76 -6.81 -6.24
N THR A 160 -21.98 -5.87 -5.71
CA THR A 160 -20.89 -5.22 -6.45
C THR A 160 -19.66 -6.11 -6.59
N ASP A 161 -19.51 -7.08 -5.70
CA ASP A 161 -18.42 -8.07 -5.67
C ASP A 161 -17.02 -7.43 -5.81
N VAL A 162 -16.80 -6.32 -5.08
CA VAL A 162 -15.50 -5.62 -5.09
C VAL A 162 -14.39 -6.59 -4.69
N PRO A 163 -13.33 -6.75 -5.53
CA PRO A 163 -12.27 -7.70 -5.24
C PRO A 163 -11.53 -7.37 -3.94
N LEU A 164 -11.47 -8.35 -3.03
CA LEU A 164 -10.76 -8.24 -1.76
C LEU A 164 -9.32 -8.73 -1.90
N PHE A 165 -8.39 -8.07 -1.21
CA PHE A 165 -6.99 -8.46 -1.06
C PHE A 165 -6.64 -8.48 0.42
N ILE A 166 -5.92 -9.50 0.89
CA ILE A 166 -5.37 -9.49 2.26
C ILE A 166 -3.97 -8.90 2.22
N LEU A 167 -3.74 -7.87 3.04
CA LEU A 167 -2.43 -7.22 3.17
C LEU A 167 -1.79 -7.57 4.51
N GLY A 168 -0.48 -7.74 4.49
CA GLY A 168 0.27 -7.97 5.73
C GLY A 168 1.78 -7.99 5.55
N SER A 169 2.47 -8.05 6.69
CA SER A 169 3.92 -8.17 6.78
C SER A 169 4.32 -9.37 7.63
N SER A 170 3.42 -10.34 7.80
CA SER A 170 3.60 -11.49 8.68
C SER A 170 2.97 -12.75 8.10
N LEU A 171 3.35 -13.90 8.66
CA LEU A 171 2.83 -15.21 8.25
C LEU A 171 1.32 -15.37 8.49
N PHE A 172 0.74 -14.61 9.43
CA PHE A 172 -0.70 -14.63 9.69
C PHE A 172 -1.50 -14.22 8.46
N GLY A 173 -1.15 -13.09 7.82
CA GLY A 173 -1.82 -12.61 6.61
C GLY A 173 -1.72 -13.61 5.46
N ALA A 174 -0.54 -14.23 5.28
CA ALA A 174 -0.32 -15.26 4.26
C ALA A 174 -1.24 -16.48 4.47
N THR A 175 -1.32 -16.97 5.71
CA THR A 175 -2.18 -18.12 6.06
C THR A 175 -3.66 -17.77 5.88
N LEU A 176 -4.09 -16.57 6.31
CA LEU A 176 -5.48 -16.15 6.18
C LEU A 176 -5.89 -16.01 4.71
N ALA A 177 -5.09 -15.29 3.90
CA ALA A 177 -5.34 -15.12 2.47
C ALA A 177 -5.45 -16.47 1.76
N ALA A 178 -4.51 -17.39 2.05
CA ALA A 178 -4.50 -18.71 1.46
C ALA A 178 -5.77 -19.52 1.77
N ARG A 179 -6.22 -19.53 3.03
CA ARG A 179 -7.44 -20.24 3.46
C ARG A 179 -8.73 -19.64 2.92
N LEU A 180 -8.75 -18.32 2.71
CA LEU A 180 -9.92 -17.64 2.15
C LEU A 180 -9.92 -17.61 0.61
N GLY A 181 -8.87 -18.15 -0.04
CA GLY A 181 -8.72 -18.09 -1.49
C GLY A 181 -8.66 -16.67 -2.02
N LEU A 182 -8.04 -15.75 -1.28
CA LEU A 182 -7.93 -14.34 -1.65
C LEU A 182 -6.50 -13.98 -2.09
N PRO A 183 -6.33 -12.99 -2.98
CA PRO A 183 -5.01 -12.44 -3.30
C PRO A 183 -4.29 -11.95 -2.03
N TYR A 184 -2.99 -12.18 -1.98
CA TYR A 184 -2.15 -11.75 -0.86
C TYR A 184 -1.15 -10.68 -1.28
N ALA A 185 -1.10 -9.57 -0.56
CA ALA A 185 -0.11 -8.52 -0.77
C ALA A 185 0.83 -8.41 0.45
N PHE A 186 2.12 -8.69 0.23
CA PHE A 186 3.13 -8.62 1.28
C PHE A 186 3.85 -7.27 1.27
N ALA A 187 3.85 -6.59 2.42
CA ALA A 187 4.41 -5.25 2.59
C ALA A 187 5.93 -5.23 2.77
N SER A 188 6.69 -5.87 1.86
CA SER A 188 8.15 -6.01 1.93
C SER A 188 8.94 -4.71 1.77
N HIS A 189 8.29 -3.66 1.27
CA HIS A 189 8.91 -2.33 1.12
C HIS A 189 9.27 -1.65 2.46
N PHE A 190 8.72 -2.13 3.60
CA PHE A 190 9.11 -1.68 4.94
C PHE A 190 9.31 -2.81 5.96
N ALA A 191 8.85 -4.02 5.68
CA ALA A 191 8.94 -5.18 6.59
C ALA A 191 9.44 -6.43 5.84
N PRO A 192 10.72 -6.48 5.44
CA PRO A 192 11.25 -7.51 4.54
C PRO A 192 11.44 -8.89 5.18
N ALA A 193 11.57 -8.97 6.51
CA ALA A 193 12.13 -10.13 7.21
C ALA A 193 11.41 -11.47 6.97
N ALA A 194 10.08 -11.46 6.81
CA ALA A 194 9.28 -12.69 6.64
C ALA A 194 8.83 -12.93 5.18
N LEU A 195 9.36 -12.16 4.21
CA LEU A 195 8.87 -12.18 2.82
C LEU A 195 8.88 -13.58 2.23
N ASP A 196 10.05 -14.22 2.19
CA ASP A 196 10.23 -15.49 1.48
C ASP A 196 9.38 -16.61 2.12
N GLU A 197 9.32 -16.67 3.47
CA GLU A 197 8.48 -17.64 4.18
C GLU A 197 6.99 -17.37 3.96
N ALA A 198 6.56 -16.10 3.95
CA ALA A 198 5.17 -15.73 3.72
C ALA A 198 4.72 -16.08 2.30
N CYS A 199 5.55 -15.81 1.28
CA CYS A 199 5.29 -16.17 -0.12
C CYS A 199 5.14 -17.69 -0.27
N ALA A 200 6.09 -18.47 0.27
CA ALA A 200 6.05 -19.92 0.23
C ALA A 200 4.81 -20.48 0.94
N ARG A 201 4.49 -19.96 2.14
CA ARG A 201 3.34 -20.38 2.93
C ARG A 201 2.02 -20.08 2.23
N TYR A 202 1.85 -18.89 1.67
CA TYR A 202 0.66 -18.52 0.92
C TYR A 202 0.39 -19.49 -0.21
N ARG A 203 1.38 -19.76 -1.06
CA ARG A 203 1.24 -20.70 -2.19
C ARG A 203 0.98 -22.12 -1.76
N ALA A 204 1.69 -22.60 -0.73
CA ALA A 204 1.56 -23.99 -0.27
C ALA A 204 0.22 -24.29 0.42
N GLN A 205 -0.43 -23.28 1.00
CA GLN A 205 -1.68 -23.44 1.76
C GLN A 205 -2.90 -22.85 1.04
N PHE A 206 -2.75 -22.42 -0.22
CA PHE A 206 -3.83 -21.78 -0.98
C PHE A 206 -4.98 -22.76 -1.25
N GLU A 207 -6.18 -22.32 -0.92
CA GLU A 207 -7.44 -23.00 -1.20
C GLU A 207 -8.23 -22.17 -2.23
N PRO A 208 -8.63 -22.72 -3.39
CA PRO A 208 -9.40 -21.99 -4.38
C PRO A 208 -10.73 -21.45 -3.83
N SER A 209 -11.13 -20.26 -4.31
CA SER A 209 -12.41 -19.63 -4.00
C SER A 209 -13.15 -19.22 -5.26
N GLU A 210 -14.35 -18.64 -5.11
CA GLU A 210 -15.08 -18.04 -6.24
C GLU A 210 -14.35 -16.82 -6.83
N GLN A 211 -13.60 -16.07 -5.99
CA GLN A 211 -12.83 -14.91 -6.47
C GLN A 211 -11.55 -15.33 -7.19
N LEU A 212 -10.92 -16.45 -6.79
CA LEU A 212 -9.56 -16.79 -7.23
C LEU A 212 -9.36 -18.32 -7.32
N ALA A 213 -9.08 -18.81 -8.53
CA ALA A 213 -8.84 -20.24 -8.78
C ALA A 213 -7.41 -20.67 -8.43
N GLU A 214 -6.44 -19.78 -8.59
CA GLU A 214 -5.01 -19.99 -8.33
C GLU A 214 -4.44 -18.87 -7.46
N PRO A 215 -3.36 -19.09 -6.69
CA PRO A 215 -2.79 -18.07 -5.83
C PRO A 215 -2.31 -16.85 -6.64
N TYR A 216 -2.62 -15.65 -6.16
CA TYR A 216 -2.17 -14.39 -6.73
C TYR A 216 -1.39 -13.59 -5.67
N LEU A 217 -0.08 -13.53 -5.85
CA LEU A 217 0.86 -12.91 -4.90
C LEU A 217 1.31 -11.54 -5.39
N VAL A 218 1.07 -10.52 -4.60
CA VAL A 218 1.61 -9.17 -4.78
C VAL A 218 2.74 -8.96 -3.78
N THR A 219 3.92 -8.54 -4.26
CA THR A 219 5.02 -8.15 -3.37
C THR A 219 5.34 -6.67 -3.52
N ALA A 220 5.76 -6.03 -2.43
CA ALA A 220 5.97 -4.60 -2.42
C ALA A 220 7.46 -4.23 -2.34
N MET A 221 7.87 -3.20 -3.08
CA MET A 221 9.20 -2.63 -2.96
C MET A 221 9.19 -1.10 -3.09
N ASN A 222 10.29 -0.45 -2.71
CA ASN A 222 10.48 0.97 -2.97
C ASN A 222 11.22 1.16 -4.30
N VAL A 223 10.93 2.27 -4.99
CA VAL A 223 11.64 2.67 -6.20
C VAL A 223 12.02 4.14 -6.10
N ILE A 224 13.29 4.45 -6.30
CA ILE A 224 13.84 5.79 -6.38
C ILE A 224 14.58 5.88 -7.72
N ALA A 225 13.88 6.34 -8.75
CA ALA A 225 14.43 6.50 -10.09
C ALA A 225 14.62 7.98 -10.43
N ASP A 226 15.76 8.31 -11.01
CA ASP A 226 16.07 9.65 -11.52
C ASP A 226 16.77 9.54 -12.89
N ASP A 227 16.81 10.63 -13.65
CA ASP A 227 17.57 10.70 -14.91
C ASP A 227 19.08 10.52 -14.67
N ASP A 228 19.57 10.89 -13.47
CA ASP A 228 20.93 10.69 -12.96
C ASP A 228 20.96 9.69 -11.79
N ALA A 229 21.65 8.57 -11.99
CA ALA A 229 21.78 7.53 -10.96
C ALA A 229 22.41 8.07 -9.64
N ALA A 230 23.35 9.01 -9.72
CA ALA A 230 23.95 9.60 -8.54
C ALA A 230 22.93 10.49 -7.77
N ARG A 231 22.01 11.12 -8.47
CA ARG A 231 20.89 11.86 -7.85
C ARG A 231 19.91 10.90 -7.17
N ALA A 232 19.58 9.78 -7.79
CA ALA A 232 18.75 8.75 -7.17
C ALA A 232 19.35 8.24 -5.85
N VAL A 233 20.67 8.02 -5.79
CA VAL A 233 21.38 7.63 -4.56
C VAL A 233 21.29 8.74 -3.49
N ARG A 234 21.46 10.00 -3.84
CA ARG A 234 21.30 11.11 -2.89
C ARG A 234 19.87 11.20 -2.36
N GLN A 235 18.86 10.99 -3.21
CA GLN A 235 17.47 10.92 -2.76
C GLN A 235 17.22 9.77 -1.78
N GLN A 236 17.85 8.63 -1.98
CA GLN A 236 17.77 7.51 -1.02
C GLN A 236 18.33 7.90 0.35
N GLU A 237 19.45 8.62 0.38
CA GLU A 237 20.03 9.13 1.62
C GLU A 237 19.10 10.14 2.32
N GLU A 238 18.50 11.07 1.57
CA GLU A 238 17.49 12.03 2.09
C GLU A 238 16.29 11.28 2.70
N VAL A 239 15.79 10.25 2.03
CA VAL A 239 14.69 9.42 2.52
C VAL A 239 15.08 8.66 3.80
N LEU A 240 16.29 8.14 3.88
CA LEU A 240 16.81 7.47 5.09
C LEU A 240 16.90 8.46 6.27
N ARG A 241 17.43 9.68 6.05
CA ARG A 241 17.45 10.73 7.08
C ARG A 241 16.05 11.09 7.56
N ALA A 242 15.09 11.27 6.65
CA ALA A 242 13.71 11.55 7.01
C ALA A 242 13.06 10.43 7.86
N ARG A 243 13.43 9.16 7.61
CA ARG A 243 12.94 8.01 8.38
C ARG A 243 13.49 7.95 9.81
N VAL A 244 14.51 8.72 10.16
CA VAL A 244 14.99 8.83 11.55
C VAL A 244 13.87 9.30 12.49
N ALA A 245 12.93 10.11 11.99
CA ALA A 245 11.75 10.52 12.75
C ALA A 245 10.89 9.33 13.25
N LEU A 246 10.96 8.14 12.61
CA LEU A 246 10.20 6.95 13.01
C LEU A 246 10.73 6.31 14.30
N VAL A 247 11.98 6.58 14.68
CA VAL A 247 12.62 6.02 15.88
C VAL A 247 12.77 7.04 17.01
N LEU A 248 12.26 8.25 16.80
CA LEU A 248 12.31 9.36 17.76
C LEU A 248 10.90 9.66 18.32
N PRO A 249 10.81 10.29 19.50
CA PRO A 249 9.53 10.78 20.01
C PRO A 249 8.86 11.72 19.01
N PRO A 250 7.52 11.65 18.85
CA PRO A 250 6.79 12.54 17.93
C PRO A 250 7.10 14.01 18.15
N GLY A 251 7.36 14.74 17.06
CA GLY A 251 7.68 16.17 17.10
C GLY A 251 9.16 16.49 17.36
N THR A 252 10.03 15.49 17.53
CA THR A 252 11.47 15.71 17.63
C THR A 252 12.02 16.19 16.29
N GLN A 253 12.66 17.35 16.28
CA GLN A 253 13.41 17.83 15.14
C GLN A 253 14.90 17.50 15.30
N VAL A 254 15.53 17.08 14.24
CA VAL A 254 16.97 16.77 14.20
C VAL A 254 17.61 17.48 13.01
N THR A 255 18.89 17.88 13.17
CA THR A 255 19.71 18.35 12.04
C THR A 255 20.14 17.18 11.17
N GLU A 256 20.66 17.47 9.97
CA GLU A 256 21.21 16.41 9.09
C GLU A 256 22.36 15.66 9.77
N GLU A 257 23.25 16.37 10.50
CA GLU A 257 24.36 15.75 11.22
C GLU A 257 23.87 14.79 12.32
N GLN A 258 22.84 15.21 13.08
CA GLN A 258 22.22 14.34 14.10
C GLN A 258 21.53 13.11 13.48
N ALA A 259 20.89 13.31 12.32
CA ALA A 259 20.29 12.21 11.59
C ALA A 259 21.37 11.22 11.12
N ASP A 260 22.49 11.70 10.61
CA ASP A 260 23.63 10.86 10.19
C ASP A 260 24.27 10.10 11.37
N GLU A 261 24.38 10.72 12.54
CA GLU A 261 24.84 10.05 13.77
C GLU A 261 23.88 8.91 14.18
N ILE A 262 22.56 9.15 14.11
CA ILE A 262 21.55 8.11 14.40
C ILE A 262 21.63 7.00 13.36
N LEU A 263 21.80 7.34 12.08
CA LEU A 263 21.96 6.37 11.02
C LEU A 263 23.26 5.54 11.16
N ALA A 264 24.31 6.06 11.78
CA ALA A 264 25.53 5.32 12.09
C ALA A 264 25.39 4.37 13.31
N SER A 265 24.25 4.38 14.00
CA SER A 265 23.96 3.56 15.18
C SER A 265 23.16 2.27 14.82
N PRO A 266 22.96 1.33 15.78
CA PRO A 266 22.08 0.18 15.58
C PRO A 266 20.62 0.54 15.22
N HIS A 267 20.15 1.74 15.55
CA HIS A 267 18.85 2.22 15.08
C HIS A 267 18.86 2.48 13.57
N GLY A 268 19.96 3.02 13.04
CA GLY A 268 20.18 3.20 11.62
C GLY A 268 20.19 1.87 10.84
N ASP A 269 20.80 0.84 11.40
CA ASP A 269 20.77 -0.49 10.77
C ASP A 269 19.35 -1.03 10.61
N ARG A 270 18.50 -0.82 11.62
CA ARG A 270 17.08 -1.19 11.55
C ARG A 270 16.35 -0.40 10.46
N LEU A 271 16.62 0.91 10.32
CA LEU A 271 16.02 1.74 9.26
C LEU A 271 16.49 1.30 7.87
N ARG A 272 17.78 0.95 7.71
CA ARG A 272 18.29 0.37 6.45
C ARG A 272 17.66 -0.98 6.13
N GLN A 273 17.48 -1.84 7.13
CA GLN A 273 16.77 -3.11 6.98
C GLN A 273 15.35 -2.93 6.48
N MET A 274 14.62 -1.93 6.97
CA MET A 274 13.29 -1.59 6.44
C MET A 274 13.31 -1.24 4.95
N MET A 275 14.42 -0.73 4.43
CA MET A 275 14.56 -0.34 3.02
C MET A 275 15.36 -1.36 2.19
N THR A 276 15.50 -2.60 2.64
CA THR A 276 16.23 -3.65 1.94
C THR A 276 15.74 -3.84 0.49
N HIS A 277 14.43 -3.78 0.29
CA HIS A 277 13.83 -3.90 -1.05
C HIS A 277 13.55 -2.51 -1.62
N THR A 278 14.63 -1.83 -2.05
CA THR A 278 14.58 -0.52 -2.71
C THR A 278 15.40 -0.57 -3.99
N ALA A 279 14.77 -0.37 -5.14
CA ALA A 279 15.44 -0.15 -6.41
C ALA A 279 15.88 1.30 -6.51
N VAL A 280 17.15 1.54 -6.84
CA VAL A 280 17.74 2.88 -6.92
C VAL A 280 18.58 3.01 -8.19
N GLY A 281 18.41 4.09 -8.95
CA GLY A 281 19.19 4.37 -10.14
C GLY A 281 18.41 5.09 -11.23
N THR A 282 18.82 4.88 -12.48
CA THR A 282 18.04 5.34 -13.64
C THR A 282 16.77 4.49 -13.81
N GLY A 283 15.81 4.95 -14.62
CA GLY A 283 14.59 4.16 -14.91
C GLY A 283 14.92 2.73 -15.36
N ALA A 284 15.88 2.55 -16.26
CA ALA A 284 16.32 1.23 -16.72
C ALA A 284 16.92 0.37 -15.60
N GLN A 285 17.81 0.95 -14.77
CA GLN A 285 18.39 0.26 -13.62
C GLN A 285 17.35 -0.12 -12.57
N ALA A 286 16.38 0.76 -12.33
CA ALA A 286 15.26 0.46 -11.42
C ALA A 286 14.39 -0.69 -11.96
N ALA A 287 14.10 -0.69 -13.26
CA ALA A 287 13.32 -1.75 -13.89
C ALA A 287 14.02 -3.13 -13.82
N GLU A 288 15.35 -3.17 -14.04
CA GLU A 288 16.13 -4.40 -13.85
C GLU A 288 16.03 -4.94 -12.42
N GLN A 289 16.12 -4.06 -11.41
CA GLN A 289 16.01 -4.43 -10.01
C GLN A 289 14.58 -4.90 -9.65
N VAL A 290 13.54 -4.25 -10.20
CA VAL A 290 12.13 -4.68 -10.04
C VAL A 290 11.90 -6.06 -10.67
N THR A 291 12.46 -6.29 -11.86
CA THR A 291 12.38 -7.59 -12.55
C THR A 291 13.04 -8.70 -11.71
N ALA A 292 14.27 -8.49 -11.28
CA ALA A 292 14.99 -9.45 -10.44
C ALA A 292 14.26 -9.74 -9.10
N PHE A 293 13.61 -8.71 -8.53
CA PHE A 293 12.82 -8.87 -7.31
C PHE A 293 11.55 -9.71 -7.58
N ALA A 294 10.84 -9.46 -8.68
CA ALA A 294 9.68 -10.25 -9.07
C ALA A 294 10.03 -11.73 -9.30
N GLU A 295 11.11 -11.98 -10.04
CA GLU A 295 11.60 -13.34 -10.30
C GLU A 295 12.00 -14.07 -9.01
N ARG A 296 12.74 -13.40 -8.12
CA ARG A 296 13.17 -13.98 -6.84
C ARG A 296 12.00 -14.36 -5.94
N THR A 297 10.97 -13.51 -5.87
CA THR A 297 9.80 -13.73 -5.01
C THR A 297 8.75 -14.61 -5.68
N GLY A 298 8.86 -14.80 -7.00
CA GLY A 298 7.83 -15.43 -7.82
C GLY A 298 6.52 -14.65 -7.78
N ALA A 299 6.56 -13.33 -7.60
CA ALA A 299 5.37 -12.50 -7.52
C ALA A 299 4.60 -12.48 -8.84
N ASP A 300 3.28 -12.49 -8.74
CA ASP A 300 2.38 -12.33 -9.88
C ASP A 300 2.17 -10.84 -10.23
N GLU A 301 2.45 -9.95 -9.27
CA GLU A 301 2.43 -8.49 -9.42
C GLU A 301 3.42 -7.85 -8.44
N VAL A 302 4.08 -6.77 -8.84
CA VAL A 302 4.90 -5.95 -7.93
C VAL A 302 4.22 -4.60 -7.72
N ILE A 303 3.95 -4.26 -6.45
CA ILE A 303 3.47 -2.93 -6.10
C ILE A 303 4.63 -2.08 -5.59
N VAL A 304 4.86 -0.92 -6.20
CA VAL A 304 5.98 -0.05 -5.88
C VAL A 304 5.54 1.22 -5.15
N SER A 305 6.29 1.60 -4.12
CA SER A 305 6.19 2.92 -3.49
C SER A 305 7.33 3.80 -3.97
N HIS A 306 7.05 5.06 -4.26
CA HIS A 306 8.06 6.06 -4.64
C HIS A 306 8.28 7.03 -3.46
N PRO A 307 9.24 6.74 -2.55
CA PRO A 307 9.36 7.44 -1.26
C PRO A 307 10.07 8.80 -1.33
N GLY A 308 10.34 9.34 -2.51
CA GLY A 308 10.96 10.65 -2.67
C GLY A 308 10.25 11.73 -1.85
N LEU A 309 11.02 12.59 -1.19
CA LEU A 309 10.46 13.58 -0.26
C LEU A 309 9.67 14.67 -0.97
N ARG A 310 10.07 15.06 -2.18
CA ARG A 310 9.38 16.09 -2.97
C ARG A 310 8.43 15.46 -3.97
N ALA A 311 7.29 16.10 -4.19
CA ALA A 311 6.30 15.62 -5.18
C ALA A 311 6.90 15.47 -6.59
N GLU A 312 7.78 16.38 -7.00
CA GLU A 312 8.46 16.32 -8.30
C GLU A 312 9.38 15.11 -8.46
N ASP A 313 10.09 14.70 -7.38
CA ASP A 313 10.96 13.53 -7.38
C ASP A 313 10.12 12.23 -7.46
N ARG A 314 9.01 12.18 -6.73
CA ARG A 314 8.04 11.07 -6.84
C ARG A 314 7.49 10.94 -8.25
N LEU A 315 7.04 12.05 -8.83
CA LEU A 315 6.47 12.07 -10.19
C LEU A 315 7.50 11.62 -11.24
N ARG A 316 8.74 12.11 -11.12
CA ARG A 316 9.85 11.69 -12.00
C ARG A 316 10.09 10.20 -11.89
N SER A 317 10.16 9.67 -10.66
CA SER A 317 10.40 8.25 -10.41
C SER A 317 9.27 7.36 -10.97
N VAL A 318 8.00 7.78 -10.83
CA VAL A 318 6.85 7.08 -11.44
C VAL A 318 6.98 7.05 -12.96
N ARG A 319 7.26 8.20 -13.59
CA ARG A 319 7.43 8.30 -15.04
C ARG A 319 8.56 7.42 -15.55
N LEU A 320 9.76 7.54 -14.96
CA LEU A 320 10.97 6.83 -15.42
C LEU A 320 10.85 5.31 -15.31
N LEU A 321 10.21 4.80 -14.24
CA LEU A 321 9.89 3.38 -14.17
C LEU A 321 8.79 3.02 -15.17
N GLY A 322 7.76 3.85 -15.30
CA GLY A 322 6.65 3.65 -16.22
C GLY A 322 7.07 3.53 -17.69
N GLU A 323 8.06 4.31 -18.11
CA GLU A 323 8.67 4.23 -19.45
C GLU A 323 9.31 2.86 -19.76
N GLN A 324 9.49 1.99 -18.74
CA GLN A 324 10.05 0.65 -18.87
C GLN A 324 9.01 -0.46 -18.80
N LEU A 325 7.71 -0.13 -18.61
CA LEU A 325 6.65 -1.13 -18.44
C LEU A 325 6.11 -1.64 -19.77
N GLY A 326 6.17 -0.83 -20.82
CA GLY A 326 5.49 -1.11 -22.07
C GLY A 326 6.39 -1.54 -23.21
#